data_6378f86309e69f6609af10d854957833
#
_entry.id   6378f86309e69f6609af10d854957833
#
_cell.length_a   1.000
_cell.length_b   1.000
_cell.length_c   1.000
_cell.angle_alpha   90.00
_cell.angle_beta   90.00
_cell.angle_gamma   90.00
#
_symmetry.space_group_name_H-M   'P 1'
#
loop_
_entity.id
_entity.type
_entity.pdbx_description
1 polymer ?
#
loop_
_entity_poly.entity_id
_entity_poly.type
_entity_poly.pdbx_seq_one_letter_code
_entity_poly.pdbx_strand_id
1 'polypeptide(L)'
;KKMVENKTFYDLMVIPKYLKEIDTLAFCKLVCVSKDHFIKKVNEAKKYSRYVPSPFEKQISSDNFERISEELYKYPGFYAQERMLRGYTQEIGAHVLGYINEVDSTDIKANAYYRSGVFIGKKGLEQSYEYELRGVRGVKYILKDAIGNETGSFENGKYDTSAIQGYNIFCSIDADLQAYGEILMRN
;
A
#
# COMPACT_ATOMS: atom_id res chain seq x y z
N LYS A 1 14.87 -3.21 21.32
CA LYS A 1 14.58 -2.14 20.35
C LYS A 1 13.59 -2.62 19.29
N LYS A 2 12.79 -1.71 18.73
CA LYS A 2 11.88 -2.00 17.61
C LYS A 2 12.71 -2.08 16.33
N MET A 3 12.68 -3.21 15.64
CA MET A 3 13.45 -3.45 14.42
C MET A 3 12.58 -3.23 13.17
N VAL A 4 11.30 -3.58 13.26
CA VAL A 4 10.30 -3.45 12.19
C VAL A 4 9.05 -2.81 12.76
N GLU A 5 8.43 -1.92 11.99
CA GLU A 5 7.16 -1.27 12.33
C GLU A 5 6.25 -1.17 11.12
N ASN A 6 4.98 -0.95 11.35
CA ASN A 6 4.06 -0.61 10.27
C ASN A 6 4.17 0.90 10.02
N LYS A 7 4.44 1.28 8.78
CA LYS A 7 4.44 2.66 8.31
C LYS A 7 3.30 2.86 7.33
N THR A 8 2.65 4.00 7.44
CA THR A 8 1.60 4.41 6.50
C THR A 8 2.26 4.97 5.24
N PHE A 9 1.84 4.45 4.12
CA PHE A 9 2.13 4.95 2.78
C PHE A 9 0.81 5.24 2.07
N TYR A 10 0.88 6.03 1.02
CA TYR A 10 -0.28 6.38 0.22
C TYR A 10 -0.06 5.96 -1.22
N ASP A 11 -1.04 5.25 -1.77
CA ASP A 11 -1.08 4.99 -3.22
C ASP A 11 -1.99 6.04 -3.86
N LEU A 12 -1.46 6.76 -4.83
CA LEU A 12 -2.24 7.69 -5.62
C LEU A 12 -2.97 6.91 -6.70
N MET A 13 -4.29 6.92 -6.64
CA MET A 13 -5.17 6.20 -7.54
C MET A 13 -5.77 7.15 -8.57
N VAL A 14 -6.05 6.64 -9.77
CA VAL A 14 -6.72 7.39 -10.83
C VAL A 14 -7.95 6.65 -11.33
N ILE A 15 -9.07 7.37 -11.50
CA ILE A 15 -10.28 6.90 -12.17
C ILE A 15 -10.41 7.66 -13.48
N PRO A 16 -10.12 7.04 -14.65
CA PRO A 16 -10.06 7.76 -15.93
C PRO A 16 -11.35 8.46 -16.32
N LYS A 17 -12.50 7.97 -15.87
CA LYS A 17 -13.83 8.58 -16.14
C LYS A 17 -13.95 10.00 -15.60
N TYR A 18 -13.35 10.28 -14.45
CA TYR A 18 -13.46 11.56 -13.75
C TYR A 18 -12.31 12.52 -14.09
N LEU A 19 -11.34 12.10 -14.91
CA LEU A 19 -10.29 12.99 -15.42
C LEU A 19 -10.94 14.04 -16.32
N LYS A 20 -10.91 15.29 -15.85
CA LYS A 20 -11.25 16.48 -16.65
C LYS A 20 -9.97 17.07 -17.25
N GLU A 21 -10.10 18.19 -17.94
CA GLU A 21 -8.94 18.98 -18.35
C GLU A 21 -8.22 19.48 -17.10
N ILE A 22 -7.00 18.99 -16.90
CA ILE A 22 -6.13 19.33 -15.76
C ILE A 22 -4.82 19.89 -16.29
N ASP A 23 -4.22 20.78 -15.51
CA ASP A 23 -2.84 21.22 -15.77
C ASP A 23 -1.88 20.07 -15.47
N THR A 24 -1.54 19.34 -16.55
CA THR A 24 -0.63 18.18 -16.44
C THR A 24 0.75 18.58 -15.95
N LEU A 25 1.24 19.77 -16.31
CA LEU A 25 2.57 20.20 -15.91
C LEU A 25 2.63 20.54 -14.40
N ALA A 26 1.62 21.24 -13.90
CA ALA A 26 1.50 21.52 -12.46
C ALA A 26 1.32 20.22 -11.66
N PHE A 27 0.49 19.30 -12.13
CA PHE A 27 0.32 17.98 -11.49
C PHE A 27 1.62 17.17 -11.46
N CYS A 28 2.35 17.10 -12.58
CA CYS A 28 3.62 16.38 -12.64
C CYS A 28 4.66 16.95 -11.68
N LYS A 29 4.71 18.28 -11.50
CA LYS A 29 5.58 18.93 -10.52
C LYS A 29 5.16 18.61 -9.08
N LEU A 30 3.85 18.59 -8.81
CA LEU A 30 3.30 18.29 -7.48
C LEU A 30 3.65 16.85 -7.04
N VAL A 31 3.47 15.88 -7.94
CA VAL A 31 3.72 14.45 -7.65
C VAL A 31 5.19 14.06 -7.90
N CYS A 32 6.02 14.97 -8.45
CA CYS A 32 7.42 14.72 -8.80
C CYS A 32 7.60 13.62 -9.87
N VAL A 33 6.73 13.59 -10.88
CA VAL A 33 6.80 12.63 -12.00
C VAL A 33 7.03 13.32 -13.33
N SER A 34 7.58 12.60 -14.32
CA SER A 34 7.72 13.13 -15.67
C SER A 34 6.38 13.15 -16.42
N LYS A 35 6.27 14.04 -17.43
CA LYS A 35 5.08 14.09 -18.30
C LYS A 35 4.86 12.77 -19.04
N ASP A 36 5.94 12.12 -19.48
CA ASP A 36 5.85 10.85 -20.20
C ASP A 36 5.34 9.73 -19.29
N HIS A 37 5.79 9.71 -18.02
CA HIS A 37 5.27 8.79 -17.00
C HIS A 37 3.77 9.01 -16.77
N PHE A 38 3.34 10.26 -16.64
CA PHE A 38 1.93 10.62 -16.50
C PHE A 38 1.09 10.08 -17.66
N ILE A 39 1.49 10.38 -18.91
CA ILE A 39 0.77 9.95 -20.12
C ILE A 39 0.69 8.43 -20.17
N LYS A 40 1.80 7.74 -19.90
CA LYS A 40 1.88 6.28 -19.87
C LYS A 40 0.90 5.69 -18.86
N LYS A 41 0.94 6.15 -17.61
CA LYS A 41 0.08 5.65 -16.52
C LYS A 41 -1.40 5.91 -16.75
N VAL A 42 -1.76 7.09 -17.24
CA VAL A 42 -3.15 7.40 -17.58
C VAL A 42 -3.64 6.54 -18.75
N ASN A 43 -2.80 6.29 -19.77
CA ASN A 43 -3.17 5.42 -20.88
C ASN A 43 -3.30 3.95 -20.46
N GLU A 44 -2.41 3.45 -19.59
CA GLU A 44 -2.53 2.11 -18.98
C GLU A 44 -3.86 1.98 -18.22
N ALA A 45 -4.18 2.96 -17.39
CA ALA A 45 -5.44 2.98 -16.64
C ALA A 45 -6.66 3.00 -17.57
N LYS A 46 -6.66 3.83 -18.63
CA LYS A 46 -7.74 3.88 -19.63
C LYS A 46 -7.91 2.58 -20.40
N LYS A 47 -6.79 1.90 -20.70
CA LYS A 47 -6.78 0.60 -21.39
C LYS A 47 -7.36 -0.51 -20.52
N TYR A 48 -7.06 -0.47 -19.20
CA TYR A 48 -7.58 -1.44 -18.24
C TYR A 48 -9.08 -1.25 -18.01
N SER A 49 -9.49 -0.06 -17.56
CA SER A 49 -10.89 0.30 -17.40
C SER A 49 -11.05 1.82 -17.23
N ARG A 50 -12.16 2.36 -17.74
CA ARG A 50 -12.50 3.77 -17.51
C ARG A 50 -13.14 4.03 -16.14
N TYR A 51 -13.69 3.00 -15.50
CA TYR A 51 -14.52 3.10 -14.28
C TYR A 51 -13.81 2.57 -13.04
N VAL A 52 -12.85 1.67 -13.22
CA VAL A 52 -12.15 1.03 -12.11
C VAL A 52 -10.93 1.87 -11.72
N PRO A 53 -10.74 2.13 -10.42
CA PRO A 53 -9.55 2.77 -9.92
C PRO A 53 -8.29 2.00 -10.33
N SER A 54 -7.31 2.70 -10.83
CA SER A 54 -6.01 2.13 -11.21
C SER A 54 -4.89 2.85 -10.46
N PRO A 55 -3.84 2.17 -10.02
CA PRO A 55 -2.72 2.81 -9.34
C PRO A 55 -1.95 3.69 -10.33
N PHE A 56 -1.80 4.96 -9.98
CA PHE A 56 -1.00 5.93 -10.72
C PHE A 56 0.43 5.97 -10.18
N GLU A 57 0.58 6.20 -8.88
CA GLU A 57 1.86 6.17 -8.17
C GLU A 57 1.69 5.41 -6.86
N LYS A 58 2.65 4.53 -6.53
CA LYS A 58 2.58 3.68 -5.35
C LYS A 58 3.58 4.13 -4.29
N GLN A 59 3.27 3.83 -3.03
CA GLN A 59 4.19 3.97 -1.90
C GLN A 59 4.70 5.40 -1.66
N ILE A 60 3.84 6.38 -1.82
CA ILE A 60 4.15 7.77 -1.48
C ILE A 60 4.27 7.85 0.06
N SER A 61 5.38 8.40 0.54
CA SER A 61 5.58 8.62 1.98
C SER A 61 4.61 9.67 2.53
N SER A 62 4.34 9.61 3.85
CA SER A 62 3.45 10.58 4.51
C SER A 62 3.84 12.02 4.26
N ASP A 63 5.13 12.34 4.34
CA ASP A 63 5.64 13.71 4.15
C ASP A 63 5.37 14.23 2.73
N ASN A 64 5.57 13.38 1.71
CA ASN A 64 5.28 13.75 0.32
C ASN A 64 3.77 13.83 0.08
N PHE A 65 3.00 12.95 0.74
CA PHE A 65 1.56 12.94 0.61
C PHE A 65 0.90 14.18 1.22
N GLU A 66 1.39 14.70 2.33
CA GLU A 66 0.88 15.95 2.94
C GLU A 66 0.88 17.08 1.91
N ARG A 67 1.97 17.26 1.18
CA ARG A 67 2.08 18.29 0.12
C ARG A 67 1.10 18.05 -1.04
N ILE A 68 0.92 16.76 -1.43
CA ILE A 68 0.01 16.40 -2.52
C ILE A 68 -1.45 16.60 -2.09
N SER A 69 -1.79 16.24 -0.86
CA SER A 69 -3.15 16.28 -0.34
C SER A 69 -3.75 17.69 -0.32
N GLU A 70 -2.93 18.71 -0.04
CA GLU A 70 -3.34 20.11 -0.03
C GLU A 70 -3.87 20.60 -1.40
N GLU A 71 -3.35 20.02 -2.49
CA GLU A 71 -3.73 20.43 -3.85
C GLU A 71 -4.54 19.39 -4.61
N LEU A 72 -4.72 18.18 -4.06
CA LEU A 72 -5.35 17.06 -4.75
C LEU A 72 -6.80 17.35 -5.19
N TYR A 73 -7.49 18.21 -4.45
CA TYR A 73 -8.85 18.64 -4.78
C TYR A 73 -8.96 19.36 -6.15
N LYS A 74 -7.86 19.92 -6.67
CA LYS A 74 -7.79 20.57 -7.99
C LYS A 74 -7.77 19.56 -9.14
N TYR A 75 -7.49 18.28 -8.83
CA TYR A 75 -7.26 17.23 -9.82
C TYR A 75 -8.34 16.14 -9.73
N PRO A 76 -9.56 16.41 -10.24
CA PRO A 76 -10.65 15.45 -10.18
C PRO A 76 -10.29 14.15 -10.91
N GLY A 77 -10.66 13.03 -10.32
CA GLY A 77 -10.31 11.70 -10.81
C GLY A 77 -9.08 11.09 -10.15
N PHE A 78 -8.29 11.88 -9.39
CA PHE A 78 -7.24 11.37 -8.52
C PHE A 78 -7.71 11.35 -7.08
N TYR A 79 -7.33 10.31 -6.34
CA TYR A 79 -7.52 10.23 -4.90
C TYR A 79 -6.42 9.35 -4.29
N ALA A 80 -6.20 9.51 -3.00
CA ALA A 80 -5.23 8.70 -2.27
C ALA A 80 -5.92 7.54 -1.56
N GLN A 81 -5.23 6.41 -1.56
CA GLN A 81 -5.59 5.23 -0.79
C GLN A 81 -4.49 4.95 0.21
N GLU A 82 -4.83 4.98 1.49
CA GLU A 82 -3.92 4.62 2.56
C GLU A 82 -3.54 3.15 2.49
N ARG A 83 -2.26 2.87 2.73
CA ARG A 83 -1.71 1.52 2.75
C ARG A 83 -0.67 1.40 3.85
N MET A 84 -0.79 0.38 4.67
CA MET A 84 0.23 0.04 5.67
C MET A 84 1.26 -0.92 5.08
N LEU A 85 2.52 -0.55 5.17
CA LEU A 85 3.67 -1.38 4.77
C LEU A 85 4.64 -1.53 5.94
N ARG A 86 5.54 -2.52 5.83
CA ARG A 86 6.63 -2.69 6.77
C ARG A 86 7.69 -1.62 6.57
N GLY A 87 8.00 -0.90 7.63
CA GLY A 87 9.14 0.00 7.72
C GLY A 87 10.22 -0.64 8.59
N TYR A 88 11.41 -0.75 8.05
CA TYR A 88 12.57 -1.23 8.79
C TYR A 88 13.24 -0.03 9.45
N THR A 89 13.34 -0.02 10.79
CA THR A 89 13.90 1.12 11.53
C THR A 89 15.43 1.17 11.44
N GLN A 90 16.04 0.03 11.17
CA GLN A 90 17.48 -0.12 10.98
C GLN A 90 17.74 -1.14 9.87
N GLU A 91 18.79 -0.94 9.10
CA GLU A 91 19.21 -1.84 8.03
C GLU A 91 20.06 -3.00 8.57
N ILE A 92 19.50 -3.77 9.49
CA ILE A 92 20.18 -4.89 10.14
C ILE A 92 19.35 -6.16 10.09
N GLY A 93 19.99 -7.31 10.11
CA GLY A 93 19.35 -8.62 10.20
C GLY A 93 18.41 -8.95 9.03
N ALA A 94 18.63 -8.38 7.85
CA ALA A 94 17.74 -8.53 6.70
C ALA A 94 17.45 -10.00 6.34
N HIS A 95 18.43 -10.89 6.48
CA HIS A 95 18.28 -12.31 6.19
C HIS A 95 17.44 -13.05 7.24
N VAL A 96 17.38 -12.55 8.48
CA VAL A 96 16.55 -13.10 9.58
C VAL A 96 15.14 -12.51 9.50
N LEU A 97 15.05 -11.18 9.45
CA LEU A 97 13.77 -10.48 9.40
C LEU A 97 12.98 -10.86 8.13
N GLY A 98 13.69 -10.96 7.00
CA GLY A 98 13.09 -11.19 5.70
C GLY A 98 12.46 -9.93 5.11
N TYR A 99 11.53 -10.11 4.19
CA TYR A 99 10.82 -9.01 3.55
C TYR A 99 9.41 -9.42 3.14
N ILE A 100 8.56 -8.43 2.97
CA ILE A 100 7.23 -8.58 2.37
C ILE A 100 7.27 -8.19 0.90
N ASN A 101 6.43 -8.82 0.09
CA ASN A 101 6.21 -8.43 -1.31
C ASN A 101 4.74 -8.54 -1.67
N GLU A 102 4.33 -7.89 -2.75
CA GLU A 102 2.98 -8.05 -3.29
C GLU A 102 2.76 -9.50 -3.70
N VAL A 103 1.58 -10.06 -3.39
CA VAL A 103 1.21 -11.44 -3.73
C VAL A 103 1.22 -11.63 -5.24
N ASP A 104 1.74 -12.75 -5.66
CA ASP A 104 1.70 -13.18 -7.06
C ASP A 104 0.53 -14.16 -7.33
N SER A 105 0.40 -14.56 -8.59
CA SER A 105 -0.68 -15.48 -9.00
C SER A 105 -0.56 -16.86 -8.35
N THR A 106 0.61 -17.28 -7.92
CA THR A 106 0.85 -18.55 -7.24
C THR A 106 0.41 -18.50 -5.80
N ASP A 107 0.67 -17.40 -5.10
CA ASP A 107 0.22 -17.17 -3.72
C ASP A 107 -1.33 -17.14 -3.64
N ILE A 108 -1.97 -16.46 -4.60
CA ILE A 108 -3.44 -16.36 -4.66
C ILE A 108 -4.07 -17.74 -4.88
N LYS A 109 -3.46 -18.58 -5.72
CA LYS A 109 -3.95 -19.96 -5.94
C LYS A 109 -3.74 -20.86 -4.72
N ALA A 110 -2.65 -20.65 -4.00
CA ALA A 110 -2.31 -21.45 -2.82
C ALA A 110 -3.23 -21.12 -1.62
N ASN A 111 -3.68 -19.89 -1.48
CA ASN A 111 -4.51 -19.49 -0.35
C ASN A 111 -5.54 -18.43 -0.75
N ALA A 112 -6.82 -18.77 -0.65
CA ALA A 112 -7.97 -17.91 -0.98
C ALA A 112 -8.07 -16.64 -0.11
N TYR A 113 -7.30 -16.53 0.97
CA TYR A 113 -7.22 -15.33 1.79
C TYR A 113 -6.58 -14.16 1.02
N TYR A 114 -5.62 -14.46 0.14
CA TYR A 114 -4.88 -13.42 -0.59
C TYR A 114 -5.62 -12.95 -1.84
N ARG A 115 -5.52 -11.66 -2.09
CA ARG A 115 -6.05 -11.00 -3.30
C ARG A 115 -4.96 -10.12 -3.89
N SER A 116 -5.05 -9.84 -5.18
CA SER A 116 -4.13 -8.91 -5.84
C SER A 116 -4.03 -7.57 -5.10
N GLY A 117 -2.83 -7.04 -4.98
CA GLY A 117 -2.55 -5.80 -4.26
C GLY A 117 -2.28 -5.95 -2.76
N VAL A 118 -2.29 -7.18 -2.23
CA VAL A 118 -1.95 -7.46 -0.83
C VAL A 118 -0.49 -7.85 -0.73
N PHE A 119 0.12 -7.61 0.43
CA PHE A 119 1.49 -8.02 0.73
C PHE A 119 1.50 -9.30 1.54
N ILE A 120 2.54 -10.12 1.32
CA ILE A 120 2.81 -11.37 2.03
C ILE A 120 4.30 -11.43 2.39
N GLY A 121 4.62 -12.03 3.53
CA GLY A 121 5.99 -12.36 3.90
C GLY A 121 6.58 -13.40 2.95
N LYS A 122 7.67 -13.07 2.27
CA LYS A 122 8.31 -13.96 1.28
C LYS A 122 9.50 -14.71 1.85
N LYS A 123 10.17 -14.18 2.87
CA LYS A 123 11.33 -14.81 3.52
C LYS A 123 11.41 -14.45 5.00
N GLY A 124 12.25 -15.21 5.74
CA GLY A 124 12.62 -14.94 7.11
C GLY A 124 11.44 -15.02 8.09
N LEU A 125 11.49 -14.20 9.13
CA LEU A 125 10.45 -14.14 10.14
C LEU A 125 9.11 -13.66 9.56
N GLU A 126 9.12 -12.74 8.60
CA GLU A 126 7.89 -12.29 7.94
C GLU A 126 7.15 -13.45 7.25
N GLN A 127 7.85 -14.41 6.67
CA GLN A 127 7.25 -15.60 6.07
C GLN A 127 6.81 -16.61 7.14
N SER A 128 7.68 -16.89 8.11
CA SER A 128 7.44 -17.95 9.11
C SER A 128 6.27 -17.61 10.04
N TYR A 129 6.07 -16.32 10.32
CA TYR A 129 5.02 -15.82 11.22
C TYR A 129 3.99 -14.95 10.49
N GLU A 130 3.82 -15.16 9.19
CA GLU A 130 2.86 -14.41 8.37
C GLU A 130 1.45 -14.45 8.97
N TYR A 131 1.01 -15.60 9.46
CA TYR A 131 -0.32 -15.78 10.02
C TYR A 131 -0.56 -14.90 11.25
N GLU A 132 0.42 -14.81 12.13
CA GLU A 132 0.38 -14.01 13.36
C GLU A 132 0.51 -12.52 13.06
N LEU A 133 1.37 -12.17 12.10
CA LEU A 133 1.69 -10.77 11.76
C LEU A 133 0.60 -10.07 10.94
N ARG A 134 -0.08 -10.79 10.06
CA ARG A 134 -1.02 -10.18 9.11
C ARG A 134 -2.33 -9.70 9.73
N GLY A 135 -2.72 -10.28 10.91
CA GLY A 135 -4.03 -10.03 11.52
C GLY A 135 -5.22 -10.54 10.71
N VAL A 136 -6.40 -9.99 10.99
CA VAL A 136 -7.64 -10.33 10.30
C VAL A 136 -8.20 -9.09 9.61
N ARG A 137 -8.55 -9.22 8.33
CA ARG A 137 -9.12 -8.11 7.56
C ARG A 137 -10.54 -7.81 8.00
N GLY A 138 -10.83 -6.52 8.08
CA GLY A 138 -12.21 -6.06 8.14
C GLY A 138 -12.89 -6.16 6.77
N VAL A 139 -14.20 -6.22 6.80
CA VAL A 139 -15.06 -6.18 5.60
C VAL A 139 -16.08 -5.09 5.80
N LYS A 140 -16.23 -4.21 4.81
CA LYS A 140 -17.24 -3.17 4.78
C LYS A 140 -18.13 -3.37 3.56
N TYR A 141 -19.45 -3.42 3.80
CA TYR A 141 -20.45 -3.56 2.74
C TYR A 141 -20.97 -2.17 2.36
N ILE A 142 -20.73 -1.78 1.12
CA ILE A 142 -21.16 -0.49 0.59
C ILE A 142 -22.21 -0.68 -0.50
N LEU A 143 -23.20 0.22 -0.50
CA LEU A 143 -24.17 0.34 -1.58
C LEU A 143 -23.58 1.15 -2.72
N LYS A 144 -23.75 0.66 -3.94
CA LYS A 144 -23.36 1.39 -5.15
C LYS A 144 -24.57 1.58 -6.06
N ASP A 145 -24.65 2.74 -6.68
CA ASP A 145 -25.64 3.01 -7.72
C ASP A 145 -25.31 2.28 -9.03
N ALA A 146 -26.20 2.34 -10.00
CA ALA A 146 -26.01 1.73 -11.33
C ALA A 146 -24.78 2.27 -12.09
N ILE A 147 -24.23 3.40 -11.66
CA ILE A 147 -23.06 4.07 -12.26
C ILE A 147 -21.77 3.70 -11.49
N GLY A 148 -21.91 3.02 -10.34
CA GLY A 148 -20.80 2.58 -9.49
C GLY A 148 -20.36 3.57 -8.41
N ASN A 149 -21.11 4.66 -8.17
CA ASN A 149 -20.82 5.59 -7.08
C ASN A 149 -21.29 5.00 -5.74
N GLU A 150 -20.56 5.28 -4.69
CA GLU A 150 -20.94 4.88 -3.33
C GLU A 150 -22.08 5.76 -2.84
N THR A 151 -23.20 5.13 -2.46
CA THR A 151 -24.40 5.79 -1.98
C THR A 151 -24.59 5.65 -0.47
N GLY A 152 -23.84 4.76 0.18
CA GLY A 152 -23.89 4.58 1.62
C GLY A 152 -23.45 3.21 2.08
N SER A 153 -23.56 2.95 3.39
CA SER A 153 -23.30 1.62 3.97
C SER A 153 -24.54 0.73 3.84
N PHE A 154 -24.33 -0.55 3.54
CA PHE A 154 -25.42 -1.53 3.52
C PHE A 154 -25.97 -1.74 4.93
N GLU A 155 -27.29 -1.63 5.09
CA GLU A 155 -28.00 -1.72 6.38
C GLU A 155 -27.30 -0.99 7.56
N ASN A 156 -26.83 0.23 7.31
CA ASN A 156 -26.12 1.06 8.30
C ASN A 156 -24.87 0.39 8.90
N GLY A 157 -24.20 -0.50 8.13
CA GLY A 157 -23.00 -1.17 8.56
C GLY A 157 -23.20 -2.37 9.48
N LYS A 158 -24.43 -2.90 9.60
CA LYS A 158 -24.75 -4.04 10.48
C LYS A 158 -23.91 -5.29 10.22
N TYR A 159 -23.50 -5.49 8.99
CA TYR A 159 -22.68 -6.64 8.57
C TYR A 159 -21.19 -6.30 8.44
N ASP A 160 -20.81 -5.08 8.75
CA ASP A 160 -19.41 -4.69 8.70
C ASP A 160 -18.63 -5.41 9.82
N THR A 161 -17.45 -5.90 9.48
CA THR A 161 -16.52 -6.48 10.46
C THR A 161 -15.29 -5.61 10.57
N SER A 162 -14.90 -5.26 11.79
CA SER A 162 -13.69 -4.48 12.03
C SER A 162 -12.43 -5.30 11.75
N ALA A 163 -11.39 -4.64 11.23
CA ALA A 163 -10.08 -5.25 11.11
C ALA A 163 -9.47 -5.51 12.49
N ILE A 164 -8.82 -6.65 12.65
CA ILE A 164 -8.08 -7.01 13.86
C ILE A 164 -6.60 -6.97 13.55
N GLN A 165 -5.86 -6.19 14.34
CA GLN A 165 -4.41 -6.06 14.20
C GLN A 165 -3.72 -7.41 14.48
N GLY A 166 -2.65 -7.70 13.76
CA GLY A 166 -1.79 -8.85 14.03
C GLY A 166 -0.94 -8.68 15.29
N TYR A 167 -0.29 -9.75 15.68
CA TYR A 167 0.54 -9.79 16.88
C TYR A 167 1.93 -9.20 16.66
N ASN A 168 2.56 -8.75 17.75
CA ASN A 168 3.95 -8.39 17.75
C ASN A 168 4.82 -9.62 18.05
N ILE A 169 5.93 -9.76 17.34
CA ILE A 169 6.91 -10.82 17.58
C ILE A 169 8.11 -10.24 18.31
N PHE A 170 8.52 -10.91 19.37
CA PHE A 170 9.71 -10.58 20.14
C PHE A 170 10.82 -11.57 19.80
N CYS A 171 11.92 -11.04 19.26
CA CYS A 171 13.11 -11.82 18.94
C CYS A 171 14.12 -11.73 20.09
N SER A 172 14.91 -12.81 20.30
CA SER A 172 16.03 -12.83 21.25
C SER A 172 17.30 -12.13 20.71
N ILE A 173 17.23 -11.58 19.49
CA ILE A 173 18.35 -10.88 18.84
C ILE A 173 18.54 -9.51 19.50
N ASP A 174 19.76 -9.23 19.94
CA ASP A 174 20.16 -7.90 20.34
C ASP A 174 20.48 -7.06 19.09
N ALA A 175 19.70 -6.00 18.89
CA ALA A 175 19.80 -5.16 17.70
C ALA A 175 21.13 -4.40 17.61
N ASP A 176 21.69 -3.97 18.75
CA ASP A 176 22.96 -3.22 18.78
C ASP A 176 24.14 -4.15 18.51
N LEU A 177 24.10 -5.35 19.06
CA LEU A 177 25.11 -6.38 18.81
C LEU A 177 25.06 -6.84 17.34
N GLN A 178 23.87 -7.01 16.78
CA GLN A 178 23.68 -7.35 15.37
C GLN A 178 24.26 -6.25 14.46
N ALA A 179 23.94 -4.99 14.72
CA ALA A 179 24.47 -3.86 13.97
C ALA A 179 26.02 -3.81 14.00
N TYR A 180 26.59 -4.01 15.17
CA TYR A 180 28.04 -4.04 15.33
C TYR A 180 28.69 -5.19 14.56
N GLY A 181 28.09 -6.39 14.63
CA GLY A 181 28.58 -7.57 13.89
C GLY A 181 28.57 -7.36 12.39
N GLU A 182 27.51 -6.73 11.86
CA GLU A 182 27.42 -6.44 10.42
C GLU A 182 28.43 -5.38 9.95
N ILE A 183 28.76 -4.39 10.78
CA ILE A 183 29.81 -3.42 10.46
C ILE A 183 31.16 -4.12 10.39
N LEU A 184 31.45 -5.07 11.30
CA LEU A 184 32.69 -5.83 11.26
C LEU A 184 32.82 -6.73 10.04
N MET A 185 31.69 -7.27 9.55
CA MET A 185 31.70 -8.14 8.38
C MET A 185 31.77 -7.38 7.04
N ARG A 186 31.49 -6.08 7.03
CA ARG A 186 31.60 -5.22 5.83
C ARG A 186 33.02 -4.72 5.56
N ASN A 187 33.90 -4.80 6.55
CA ASN A 187 35.32 -4.44 6.47
C ASN A 187 36.17 -5.67 6.17
#